data_b05918fa313739d3a2ccb5be03fccf1e
#
_entry.id   b05918fa313739d3a2ccb5be03fccf1e
#
_cell.length_a   1.000
_cell.length_b   1.000
_cell.length_c   1.000
_cell.angle_alpha   90.00
_cell.angle_beta   90.00
_cell.angle_gamma   90.00
#
_symmetry.space_group_name_H-M   'P 1'
#
loop_
_entity.id
_entity.type
_entity.pdbx_description
1 polymer ?
#
loop_
_entity_poly.entity_id
_entity_poly.type
_entity_poly.pdbx_seq_one_letter_code
_entity_poly.pdbx_strand_id
1 'polypeptide(L)'
;MVTTTRSQKFDVIVIGSGIGGLTVAALLTKLYHKSVLVLEQHFTAGGFTHTFERKRKFHWDVGLHYVGDMGKGRTGKAVFDYLTNGNLHWQKMPDPFEKFVYPDFTFEVYSDPKRYQADLIQQFPHERAAIRRYFSDVPKAAFWFGAHSMLELLPVVLHPFLRRMIRYFGAIARQTTQHYLERNFQDPHLKALLASQWGDYGLPPSQSCFGIHSVIVSHYFKGGWYPVGGSKAIAQTIIPTIEQAGGAVITQRRVTEILLESGVAVGVKAQNTAHPNADLETYYAPIVVSDAGAFNTYLKLIPPSYPLAKRQEIQAFPKGKSMLTVYLGLKESPQQLGFQGENHWIYTTYDHDEIAQDSPIASDSLPKFCYLSFPSLKDPLAQGHTAEIIAHVDYDFFSQWREQPWRRRGDDYSELKAQITQALIQLVEKHYPGFADLIEYAELSTPLTVEHFDASDRGAIYGIPCIPARFDRTWIGARTPIKNLYLTGADTFSLGIMGAMMGGVKTTGILNGSFGFFKIMATIMRG
;
A
#
# COMPACT_ATOMS: atom_id res chain seq x y z
N MET A 1 16.35 38.67 -14.56
CA MET A 1 15.46 39.25 -13.53
C MET A 1 14.82 38.11 -12.77
N VAL A 2 15.26 37.87 -11.54
CA VAL A 2 14.68 36.83 -10.68
C VAL A 2 13.33 37.36 -10.21
N THR A 3 12.27 36.83 -10.77
CA THR A 3 10.91 37.09 -10.27
C THR A 3 10.78 36.42 -8.91
N THR A 4 11.05 37.16 -7.85
CA THR A 4 10.69 36.79 -6.48
C THR A 4 9.17 36.74 -6.37
N THR A 5 8.60 35.59 -6.65
CA THR A 5 7.22 35.27 -6.22
C THR A 5 7.24 35.39 -4.70
N ARG A 6 6.32 36.18 -4.15
CA ARG A 6 6.08 36.31 -2.70
C ARG A 6 5.97 34.90 -2.11
N SER A 7 6.99 34.46 -1.38
CA SER A 7 7.00 33.14 -0.76
C SER A 7 5.93 33.15 0.34
N GLN A 8 4.79 32.55 0.06
CA GLN A 8 3.85 32.20 1.11
C GLN A 8 4.64 31.31 2.09
N LYS A 9 4.80 31.75 3.33
CA LYS A 9 5.53 31.01 4.34
C LYS A 9 4.63 29.89 4.88
N PHE A 10 4.98 28.66 4.62
CA PHE A 10 4.34 27.50 5.22
C PHE A 10 5.10 27.07 6.49
N ASP A 11 4.39 26.53 7.48
CA ASP A 11 5.01 25.91 8.65
C ASP A 11 5.63 24.54 8.31
N VAL A 12 5.00 23.81 7.37
CA VAL A 12 5.40 22.46 6.99
C VAL A 12 5.24 22.26 5.48
N ILE A 13 6.24 21.64 4.85
CA ILE A 13 6.13 21.09 3.50
C ILE A 13 5.99 19.58 3.61
N VAL A 14 5.00 19.00 2.92
CA VAL A 14 4.80 17.55 2.75
C VAL A 14 5.13 17.19 1.31
N ILE A 15 6.03 16.23 1.11
CA ILE A 15 6.41 15.70 -0.20
C ILE A 15 5.57 14.46 -0.47
N GLY A 16 4.68 14.52 -1.47
CA GLY A 16 3.76 13.46 -1.84
C GLY A 16 2.38 13.61 -1.19
N SER A 17 1.35 13.30 -1.98
CA SER A 17 -0.05 13.31 -1.57
C SER A 17 -0.63 11.91 -1.38
N GLY A 18 0.20 10.91 -1.10
CA GLY A 18 -0.27 9.61 -0.64
C GLY A 18 -1.08 9.75 0.64
N ILE A 19 -1.79 8.71 1.04
CA ILE A 19 -2.65 8.77 2.25
C ILE A 19 -1.85 9.13 3.52
N GLY A 20 -0.57 8.76 3.60
CA GLY A 20 0.32 9.17 4.68
C GLY A 20 0.55 10.68 4.72
N GLY A 21 0.90 11.29 3.60
CA GLY A 21 1.11 12.72 3.44
C GLY A 21 -0.15 13.53 3.67
N LEU A 22 -1.27 13.13 3.07
CA LEU A 22 -2.58 13.78 3.27
C LEU A 22 -3.03 13.70 4.74
N THR A 23 -2.77 12.58 5.43
CA THR A 23 -3.07 12.43 6.86
C THR A 23 -2.26 13.42 7.70
N VAL A 24 -0.95 13.55 7.46
CA VAL A 24 -0.10 14.54 8.15
C VAL A 24 -0.63 15.95 7.91
N ALA A 25 -0.91 16.30 6.65
CA ALA A 25 -1.39 17.63 6.30
C ALA A 25 -2.73 17.94 6.98
N ALA A 26 -3.71 17.05 6.89
CA ALA A 26 -5.03 17.24 7.51
C ALA A 26 -4.95 17.36 9.04
N LEU A 27 -4.16 16.52 9.70
CA LEU A 27 -4.03 16.59 11.16
C LEU A 27 -3.30 17.84 11.62
N LEU A 28 -2.24 18.26 10.93
CA LEU A 28 -1.49 19.48 11.27
C LEU A 28 -2.33 20.74 11.07
N THR A 29 -3.09 20.81 9.99
CA THR A 29 -3.97 21.97 9.73
C THR A 29 -5.14 22.00 10.71
N LYS A 30 -5.87 20.88 10.87
CA LYS A 30 -7.10 20.83 11.69
C LYS A 30 -6.85 20.93 13.19
N LEU A 31 -5.84 20.24 13.71
CA LEU A 31 -5.58 20.15 15.16
C LEU A 31 -4.58 21.17 15.68
N TYR A 32 -3.64 21.58 14.83
CA TYR A 32 -2.52 22.40 15.26
C TYR A 32 -2.44 23.74 14.54
N HIS A 33 -3.43 24.03 13.66
CA HIS A 33 -3.54 25.29 12.92
C HIS A 33 -2.26 25.66 12.17
N LYS A 34 -1.56 24.64 11.64
CA LYS A 34 -0.34 24.82 10.86
C LYS A 34 -0.68 25.09 9.41
N SER A 35 0.03 26.03 8.80
CA SER A 35 0.01 26.23 7.35
C SER A 35 0.86 25.13 6.69
N VAL A 36 0.24 24.24 5.92
CA VAL A 36 0.89 23.07 5.30
C VAL A 36 0.79 23.14 3.78
N LEU A 37 1.92 22.95 3.11
CA LEU A 37 2.00 22.80 1.66
C LEU A 37 2.27 21.33 1.31
N VAL A 38 1.38 20.70 0.55
CA VAL A 38 1.61 19.37 -0.04
C VAL A 38 2.01 19.54 -1.50
N LEU A 39 3.14 18.93 -1.90
CA LEU A 39 3.64 18.92 -3.27
C LEU A 39 3.54 17.52 -3.85
N GLU A 40 2.76 17.37 -4.93
CA GLU A 40 2.49 16.11 -5.61
C GLU A 40 3.04 16.14 -7.04
N GLN A 41 3.81 15.12 -7.44
CA GLN A 41 4.37 15.05 -8.78
C GLN A 41 3.34 14.70 -9.86
N HIS A 42 2.37 13.88 -9.52
CA HIS A 42 1.32 13.45 -10.42
C HIS A 42 0.32 14.59 -10.70
N PHE A 43 -0.44 14.49 -11.79
CA PHE A 43 -1.51 15.45 -12.09
C PHE A 43 -2.78 15.20 -11.24
N THR A 44 -2.85 14.03 -10.56
CA THR A 44 -3.94 13.66 -9.65
C THR A 44 -3.34 13.35 -8.28
N ALA A 45 -3.89 13.93 -7.23
CA ALA A 45 -3.49 13.65 -5.85
C ALA A 45 -4.07 12.32 -5.36
N GLY A 46 -3.39 11.68 -4.38
CA GLY A 46 -3.85 10.48 -3.70
C GLY A 46 -2.84 9.32 -3.70
N GLY A 47 -1.73 9.41 -4.45
CA GLY A 47 -0.80 8.30 -4.61
C GLY A 47 -1.54 7.05 -5.09
N PHE A 48 -1.30 5.87 -4.50
CA PHE A 48 -2.00 4.63 -4.87
C PHE A 48 -3.52 4.63 -4.59
N THR A 49 -4.09 5.70 -4.02
CA THR A 49 -5.55 5.85 -3.89
C THR A 49 -6.18 6.70 -4.98
N HIS A 50 -5.46 7.05 -6.04
CA HIS A 50 -6.09 7.72 -7.18
C HIS A 50 -6.77 6.70 -8.12
N THR A 51 -7.64 7.20 -8.98
CA THR A 51 -8.32 6.45 -10.03
C THR A 51 -7.98 7.01 -11.39
N PHE A 52 -8.18 6.22 -12.42
CA PHE A 52 -8.12 6.71 -13.79
C PHE A 52 -9.30 6.21 -14.60
N GLU A 53 -9.55 6.88 -15.74
CA GLU A 53 -10.70 6.64 -16.59
C GLU A 53 -10.26 6.35 -18.03
N ARG A 54 -11.02 5.48 -18.72
CA ARG A 54 -10.92 5.28 -20.17
C ARG A 54 -12.28 5.28 -20.82
N LYS A 55 -12.34 5.75 -22.06
CA LYS A 55 -13.56 5.84 -22.88
C LYS A 55 -14.72 6.59 -22.18
N ARG A 56 -14.47 7.44 -21.18
CA ARG A 56 -15.49 8.14 -20.38
C ARG A 56 -16.53 7.21 -19.74
N LYS A 57 -16.19 5.94 -19.56
CA LYS A 57 -17.11 4.88 -19.13
C LYS A 57 -16.50 3.99 -18.07
N PHE A 58 -15.22 3.67 -18.21
CA PHE A 58 -14.55 2.71 -17.36
C PHE A 58 -13.64 3.41 -16.36
N HIS A 59 -13.83 3.13 -15.07
CA HIS A 59 -13.06 3.69 -13.97
C HIS A 59 -12.41 2.54 -13.19
N TRP A 60 -11.14 2.67 -12.88
CA TRP A 60 -10.40 1.70 -12.06
C TRP A 60 -9.61 2.41 -10.97
N ASP A 61 -9.41 1.70 -9.89
CA ASP A 61 -8.47 2.08 -8.84
C ASP A 61 -7.05 1.66 -9.22
N VAL A 62 -6.06 2.41 -8.78
CA VAL A 62 -4.66 2.05 -9.07
C VAL A 62 -4.11 1.05 -8.07
N GLY A 63 -4.45 1.16 -6.79
CA GLY A 63 -3.88 0.31 -5.77
C GLY A 63 -4.78 0.02 -4.57
N LEU A 64 -6.10 0.31 -4.67
CA LEU A 64 -7.05 -0.05 -3.63
C LEU A 64 -8.08 -1.02 -4.17
N HIS A 65 -8.15 -2.22 -3.61
CA HIS A 65 -9.14 -3.22 -3.99
C HIS A 65 -10.16 -3.46 -2.89
N TYR A 66 -9.77 -3.32 -1.63
CA TYR A 66 -10.60 -3.37 -0.43
C TYR A 66 -9.79 -2.94 0.80
N VAL A 67 -10.48 -2.63 1.90
CA VAL A 67 -9.87 -2.22 3.16
C VAL A 67 -10.61 -2.89 4.30
N GLY A 68 -9.91 -3.44 5.26
CA GLY A 68 -10.49 -3.94 6.50
C GLY A 68 -10.70 -2.82 7.54
N ASP A 69 -11.27 -3.16 8.69
CA ASP A 69 -11.40 -2.30 9.88
C ASP A 69 -12.24 -1.02 9.70
N MET A 70 -13.16 -1.01 8.70
CA MET A 70 -14.05 0.13 8.41
C MET A 70 -15.44 0.00 9.05
N GLY A 71 -15.67 -0.98 9.92
CA GLY A 71 -16.93 -1.16 10.64
C GLY A 71 -17.14 -0.11 11.74
N LYS A 72 -18.38 -0.01 12.24
CA LYS A 72 -18.74 0.89 13.36
C LYS A 72 -17.85 0.65 14.58
N GLY A 73 -17.31 1.72 15.15
CA GLY A 73 -16.44 1.67 16.34
C GLY A 73 -15.01 1.16 16.08
N ARG A 74 -14.61 1.05 14.81
CA ARG A 74 -13.25 0.67 14.44
C ARG A 74 -12.34 1.87 14.33
N THR A 75 -11.09 1.68 14.73
CA THR A 75 -10.07 2.75 14.74
C THR A 75 -9.85 3.34 13.35
N GLY A 76 -9.75 2.50 12.33
CA GLY A 76 -9.54 2.95 10.95
C GLY A 76 -10.67 3.86 10.47
N LYS A 77 -11.92 3.42 10.69
CA LYS A 77 -13.08 4.25 10.34
C LYS A 77 -13.07 5.58 11.08
N ALA A 78 -12.81 5.59 12.38
CA ALA A 78 -12.77 6.82 13.16
C ALA A 78 -11.71 7.82 12.65
N VAL A 79 -10.53 7.33 12.26
CA VAL A 79 -9.49 8.18 11.66
C VAL A 79 -9.96 8.75 10.32
N PHE A 80 -10.51 7.93 9.42
CA PHE A 80 -11.05 8.44 8.14
C PHE A 80 -12.19 9.43 8.36
N ASP A 81 -13.15 9.14 9.25
CA ASP A 81 -14.24 10.05 9.57
C ASP A 81 -13.70 11.41 10.03
N TYR A 82 -12.68 11.42 10.88
CA TYR A 82 -12.05 12.64 11.34
C TYR A 82 -11.35 13.42 10.21
N LEU A 83 -10.56 12.72 9.38
CA LEU A 83 -9.81 13.33 8.27
C LEU A 83 -10.72 13.95 7.22
N THR A 84 -11.89 13.36 6.99
CA THR A 84 -12.82 13.72 5.92
C THR A 84 -14.06 14.49 6.41
N ASN A 85 -14.14 14.87 7.70
CA ASN A 85 -15.35 15.42 8.33
C ASN A 85 -16.59 14.52 8.13
N GLY A 86 -16.39 13.17 8.08
CA GLY A 86 -17.46 12.21 7.86
C GLY A 86 -17.95 12.07 6.41
N ASN A 87 -17.33 12.77 5.45
CA ASN A 87 -17.79 12.79 4.05
C ASN A 87 -17.34 11.55 3.24
N LEU A 88 -16.47 10.69 3.77
CA LEU A 88 -16.08 9.43 3.13
C LEU A 88 -16.97 8.29 3.61
N HIS A 89 -17.69 7.68 2.69
CA HIS A 89 -18.56 6.54 2.98
C HIS A 89 -17.93 5.22 2.53
N TRP A 90 -18.24 4.16 3.24
CA TRP A 90 -17.70 2.83 2.99
C TRP A 90 -18.80 1.82 2.76
N GLN A 91 -18.74 1.12 1.64
CA GLN A 91 -19.63 -0.01 1.32
C GLN A 91 -18.99 -1.30 1.84
N LYS A 92 -19.72 -2.08 2.63
CA LYS A 92 -19.27 -3.42 3.03
C LYS A 92 -19.32 -4.34 1.81
N MET A 93 -18.27 -5.13 1.61
CA MET A 93 -18.22 -6.16 0.59
C MET A 93 -19.22 -7.29 0.87
N PRO A 94 -19.59 -8.11 -0.13
CA PRO A 94 -20.43 -9.29 0.07
C PRO A 94 -19.83 -10.27 1.07
N ASP A 95 -20.57 -11.26 1.44
CA ASP A 95 -20.12 -12.31 2.34
C ASP A 95 -20.48 -13.68 1.76
N PRO A 96 -19.52 -14.46 1.24
CA PRO A 96 -18.06 -14.35 1.41
C PRO A 96 -17.48 -13.13 0.69
N PHE A 97 -16.40 -12.55 1.24
CA PHE A 97 -15.72 -11.40 0.65
C PHE A 97 -14.46 -11.80 -0.14
N GLU A 98 -13.97 -13.02 0.04
CA GLU A 98 -12.84 -13.60 -0.68
C GLU A 98 -13.07 -15.08 -0.99
N LYS A 99 -12.49 -15.53 -2.11
CA LYS A 99 -12.41 -16.93 -2.54
C LYS A 99 -10.96 -17.28 -2.89
N PHE A 100 -10.43 -18.30 -2.25
CA PHE A 100 -9.15 -18.90 -2.61
C PHE A 100 -9.41 -20.12 -3.49
N VAL A 101 -9.06 -20.01 -4.77
CA VAL A 101 -9.30 -21.05 -5.79
C VAL A 101 -8.00 -21.79 -6.01
N TYR A 102 -7.93 -23.03 -5.60
CA TYR A 102 -6.82 -23.97 -5.80
C TYR A 102 -7.19 -25.03 -6.85
N PRO A 103 -6.22 -25.82 -7.34
CA PRO A 103 -6.50 -26.77 -8.43
C PRO A 103 -7.63 -27.76 -8.16
N ASP A 104 -7.86 -28.16 -6.92
CA ASP A 104 -8.78 -29.20 -6.50
C ASP A 104 -9.85 -28.76 -5.49
N PHE A 105 -9.76 -27.53 -4.96
CA PHE A 105 -10.80 -26.96 -4.09
C PHE A 105 -10.89 -25.43 -4.16
N THR A 106 -12.02 -24.91 -3.72
CA THR A 106 -12.22 -23.48 -3.46
C THR A 106 -12.55 -23.29 -1.98
N PHE A 107 -11.92 -22.32 -1.35
CA PHE A 107 -12.19 -21.94 0.04
C PHE A 107 -12.75 -20.54 0.10
N GLU A 108 -13.91 -20.38 0.73
CA GLU A 108 -14.60 -19.10 0.90
C GLU A 108 -14.29 -18.49 2.28
N VAL A 109 -13.95 -17.20 2.31
CA VAL A 109 -13.67 -16.48 3.56
C VAL A 109 -14.82 -15.53 3.88
N TYR A 110 -15.40 -15.73 5.04
CA TYR A 110 -16.51 -14.94 5.57
C TYR A 110 -16.03 -13.93 6.62
N SER A 111 -16.80 -12.86 6.79
CA SER A 111 -16.47 -11.76 7.72
C SER A 111 -16.70 -12.10 9.21
N ASP A 112 -16.58 -13.38 9.58
CA ASP A 112 -16.61 -13.88 10.96
C ASP A 112 -15.42 -14.80 11.24
N PRO A 113 -14.46 -14.39 12.10
CA PRO A 113 -13.29 -15.22 12.41
C PRO A 113 -13.63 -16.56 13.08
N LYS A 114 -14.78 -16.68 13.75
CA LYS A 114 -15.22 -17.95 14.32
C LYS A 114 -15.66 -18.92 13.23
N ARG A 115 -16.39 -18.42 12.25
CA ARG A 115 -16.79 -19.19 11.07
C ARG A 115 -15.54 -19.61 10.27
N TYR A 116 -14.65 -18.67 9.98
CA TYR A 116 -13.39 -18.95 9.29
C TYR A 116 -12.60 -20.08 9.98
N GLN A 117 -12.44 -20.00 11.31
CA GLN A 117 -11.79 -21.07 12.07
C GLN A 117 -12.56 -22.40 11.99
N ALA A 118 -13.89 -22.38 12.05
CA ALA A 118 -14.73 -23.59 11.98
C ALA A 118 -14.65 -24.25 10.61
N ASP A 119 -14.70 -23.46 9.53
CA ASP A 119 -14.64 -23.93 8.14
C ASP A 119 -13.26 -24.58 7.86
N LEU A 120 -12.16 -23.97 8.34
CA LEU A 120 -10.83 -24.59 8.28
C LEU A 120 -10.76 -25.91 9.06
N ILE A 121 -11.34 -25.98 10.27
CA ILE A 121 -11.37 -27.21 11.07
C ILE A 121 -12.22 -28.30 10.40
N GLN A 122 -13.29 -27.92 9.72
CA GLN A 122 -14.14 -28.85 8.98
C GLN A 122 -13.38 -29.46 7.81
N GLN A 123 -12.64 -28.65 7.06
CA GLN A 123 -11.86 -29.10 5.90
C GLN A 123 -10.59 -29.88 6.28
N PHE A 124 -9.95 -29.47 7.39
CA PHE A 124 -8.70 -30.06 7.89
C PHE A 124 -8.85 -30.53 9.36
N PRO A 125 -9.69 -31.55 9.65
CA PRO A 125 -10.01 -31.93 11.02
C PRO A 125 -8.82 -32.46 11.83
N HIS A 126 -7.81 -33.04 11.16
CA HIS A 126 -6.57 -33.53 11.77
C HIS A 126 -5.66 -32.39 12.26
N GLU A 127 -5.82 -31.17 11.74
CA GLU A 127 -5.07 -29.96 12.14
C GLU A 127 -5.83 -29.08 13.16
N ARG A 128 -6.92 -29.55 13.72
CA ARG A 128 -7.79 -28.76 14.65
C ARG A 128 -7.02 -28.02 15.74
N ALA A 129 -6.06 -28.66 16.38
CA ALA A 129 -5.28 -28.06 17.46
C ALA A 129 -4.37 -26.94 16.97
N ALA A 130 -3.72 -27.14 15.82
CA ALA A 130 -2.85 -26.18 15.16
C ALA A 130 -3.65 -24.95 14.65
N ILE A 131 -4.82 -25.18 14.05
CA ILE A 131 -5.73 -24.09 13.60
C ILE A 131 -6.16 -23.23 14.80
N ARG A 132 -6.56 -23.83 15.92
CA ARG A 132 -6.92 -23.06 17.13
C ARG A 132 -5.74 -22.24 17.66
N ARG A 133 -4.53 -22.79 17.64
CA ARG A 133 -3.31 -22.08 18.01
C ARG A 133 -3.05 -20.91 17.09
N TYR A 134 -3.15 -21.09 15.78
CA TYR A 134 -2.98 -20.04 14.78
C TYR A 134 -3.91 -18.83 15.07
N PHE A 135 -5.20 -19.06 15.28
CA PHE A 135 -6.15 -17.98 15.60
C PHE A 135 -5.88 -17.30 16.96
N SER A 136 -5.16 -17.97 17.88
CA SER A 136 -4.65 -17.36 19.12
C SER A 136 -3.36 -16.56 18.90
N ASP A 137 -2.49 -17.00 18.00
CA ASP A 137 -1.16 -16.42 17.79
C ASP A 137 -1.17 -15.22 16.82
N VAL A 138 -2.04 -15.25 15.81
CA VAL A 138 -2.20 -14.18 14.85
C VAL A 138 -2.47 -12.81 15.52
N PRO A 139 -3.47 -12.66 16.41
CA PRO A 139 -3.67 -11.37 17.09
C PRO A 139 -2.49 -10.92 17.95
N LYS A 140 -1.76 -11.85 18.58
CA LYS A 140 -0.56 -11.54 19.38
C LYS A 140 0.58 -11.03 18.52
N ALA A 141 0.83 -11.67 17.37
CA ALA A 141 1.87 -11.28 16.45
C ALA A 141 1.55 -9.93 15.76
N ALA A 142 0.28 -9.71 15.40
CA ALA A 142 -0.20 -8.43 14.90
C ALA A 142 -0.05 -7.29 15.93
N PHE A 143 -0.43 -7.54 17.18
CA PHE A 143 -0.23 -6.59 18.28
C PHE A 143 1.24 -6.25 18.48
N TRP A 144 2.11 -7.26 18.47
CA TRP A 144 3.56 -7.05 18.60
C TRP A 144 4.10 -6.18 17.47
N PHE A 145 3.67 -6.42 16.21
CA PHE A 145 4.09 -5.62 15.05
C PHE A 145 3.70 -4.14 15.22
N GLY A 146 2.46 -3.88 15.62
CA GLY A 146 1.99 -2.53 15.92
C GLY A 146 2.77 -1.87 17.06
N ALA A 147 2.98 -2.58 18.16
CA ALA A 147 3.76 -2.09 19.31
C ALA A 147 5.22 -1.77 18.93
N HIS A 148 5.84 -2.61 18.10
CA HIS A 148 7.19 -2.33 17.58
C HIS A 148 7.21 -1.05 16.74
N SER A 149 6.24 -0.86 15.86
CA SER A 149 6.14 0.33 15.01
C SER A 149 5.91 1.62 15.82
N MET A 150 5.36 1.49 17.02
CA MET A 150 5.10 2.62 17.92
C MET A 150 6.25 2.96 18.89
N LEU A 151 7.35 2.23 18.88
CA LEU A 151 8.50 2.49 19.77
C LEU A 151 9.01 3.93 19.70
N GLU A 152 8.99 4.53 18.52
CA GLU A 152 9.49 5.90 18.31
C GLU A 152 8.64 6.99 19.01
N LEU A 153 7.43 6.65 19.45
CA LEU A 153 6.56 7.56 20.22
C LEU A 153 7.02 7.73 21.66
N LEU A 154 7.86 6.82 22.13
CA LEU A 154 8.38 6.82 23.49
C LEU A 154 9.72 7.61 23.57
N PRO A 155 10.10 8.11 24.75
CA PRO A 155 11.35 8.81 24.92
C PRO A 155 12.54 7.97 24.46
N VAL A 156 13.45 8.58 23.70
CA VAL A 156 14.62 7.91 23.08
C VAL A 156 15.49 7.18 24.11
N VAL A 157 15.58 7.69 25.32
CA VAL A 157 16.33 7.08 26.43
C VAL A 157 15.81 5.67 26.79
N LEU A 158 14.54 5.39 26.56
CA LEU A 158 13.92 4.09 26.84
C LEU A 158 14.09 3.08 25.68
N HIS A 159 14.45 3.54 24.48
CA HIS A 159 14.50 2.69 23.28
C HIS A 159 15.39 1.45 23.43
N PRO A 160 16.60 1.49 24.00
CA PRO A 160 17.44 0.30 24.12
C PRO A 160 16.79 -0.80 24.96
N PHE A 161 16.20 -0.42 26.10
CA PHE A 161 15.50 -1.34 27.00
C PHE A 161 14.24 -1.92 26.36
N LEU A 162 13.40 -1.04 25.78
CA LEU A 162 12.15 -1.42 25.13
C LEU A 162 12.37 -2.31 23.90
N ARG A 163 13.39 -2.01 23.08
CA ARG A 163 13.78 -2.86 21.95
C ARG A 163 14.19 -4.26 22.40
N ARG A 164 14.94 -4.38 23.51
CA ARG A 164 15.32 -5.69 24.05
C ARG A 164 14.09 -6.46 24.55
N MET A 165 13.18 -5.82 25.26
CA MET A 165 11.95 -6.41 25.75
C MET A 165 11.04 -6.85 24.58
N ILE A 166 10.78 -5.97 23.63
CA ILE A 166 9.97 -6.26 22.44
C ILE A 166 10.59 -7.37 21.59
N ARG A 167 11.93 -7.40 21.46
CA ARG A 167 12.63 -8.50 20.78
C ARG A 167 12.37 -9.85 21.46
N TYR A 168 12.40 -9.89 22.77
CA TYR A 168 12.14 -11.13 23.55
C TYR A 168 10.72 -11.65 23.32
N PHE A 169 9.71 -10.77 23.43
CA PHE A 169 8.30 -11.15 23.21
C PHE A 169 7.91 -11.29 21.73
N GLY A 170 8.76 -10.84 20.81
CA GLY A 170 8.49 -10.81 19.38
C GLY A 170 8.99 -12.02 18.59
N ALA A 171 9.47 -13.06 19.25
CA ALA A 171 10.06 -14.21 18.57
C ALA A 171 9.11 -14.82 17.51
N ILE A 172 7.82 -14.91 17.83
CA ILE A 172 6.81 -15.45 16.93
C ILE A 172 6.55 -14.54 15.72
N ALA A 173 6.52 -13.22 15.90
CA ALA A 173 6.24 -12.27 14.83
C ALA A 173 7.45 -12.01 13.90
N ARG A 174 8.66 -12.21 14.41
CA ARG A 174 9.91 -11.93 13.69
C ARG A 174 10.40 -13.08 12.81
N GLN A 175 9.91 -14.32 13.02
CA GLN A 175 10.22 -15.44 12.14
C GLN A 175 9.54 -15.25 10.77
N THR A 176 9.99 -16.00 9.75
CA THR A 176 9.28 -16.00 8.47
C THR A 176 7.90 -16.67 8.61
N THR A 177 6.96 -16.30 7.75
CA THR A 177 5.64 -16.91 7.68
C THR A 177 5.78 -18.41 7.40
N GLN A 178 6.64 -18.77 6.46
CA GLN A 178 6.95 -20.18 6.15
C GLN A 178 7.42 -20.94 7.41
N HIS A 179 8.41 -20.42 8.14
CA HIS A 179 8.92 -21.10 9.33
C HIS A 179 7.82 -21.32 10.40
N TYR A 180 6.91 -20.33 10.58
CA TYR A 180 5.77 -20.49 11.47
C TYR A 180 4.85 -21.62 11.00
N LEU A 181 4.50 -21.65 9.70
CA LEU A 181 3.58 -22.64 9.14
C LEU A 181 4.18 -24.04 9.17
N GLU A 182 5.43 -24.22 8.76
CA GLU A 182 6.12 -25.51 8.77
C GLU A 182 6.24 -26.12 10.18
N ARG A 183 6.50 -25.27 11.18
CA ARG A 183 6.63 -25.69 12.57
C ARG A 183 5.31 -26.13 13.21
N ASN A 184 4.20 -25.56 12.78
CA ASN A 184 2.91 -25.70 13.47
C ASN A 184 1.90 -26.59 12.73
N PHE A 185 2.07 -26.80 11.43
CA PHE A 185 1.15 -27.55 10.57
C PHE A 185 1.88 -28.66 9.80
N GLN A 186 1.16 -29.75 9.56
CA GLN A 186 1.67 -30.87 8.77
C GLN A 186 1.12 -30.85 7.34
N ASP A 187 -0.16 -30.53 7.20
CA ASP A 187 -0.87 -30.56 5.92
C ASP A 187 -0.37 -29.47 4.96
N PRO A 188 0.16 -29.82 3.76
CA PRO A 188 0.70 -28.85 2.82
C PRO A 188 -0.38 -27.96 2.20
N HIS A 189 -1.59 -28.47 1.98
CA HIS A 189 -2.71 -27.70 1.42
C HIS A 189 -3.19 -26.64 2.41
N LEU A 190 -3.28 -27.00 3.70
CA LEU A 190 -3.59 -26.03 4.75
C LEU A 190 -2.53 -24.94 4.89
N LYS A 191 -1.23 -25.29 4.83
CA LYS A 191 -0.15 -24.31 4.86
C LYS A 191 -0.25 -23.32 3.70
N ALA A 192 -0.51 -23.80 2.49
CA ALA A 192 -0.74 -22.95 1.34
C ALA A 192 -1.97 -22.06 1.52
N LEU A 193 -3.11 -22.63 1.95
CA LEU A 193 -4.35 -21.90 2.17
C LEU A 193 -4.18 -20.78 3.20
N LEU A 194 -3.50 -21.04 4.33
CA LEU A 194 -3.24 -20.01 5.34
C LEU A 194 -2.33 -18.89 4.84
N ALA A 195 -1.47 -19.17 3.86
CA ALA A 195 -0.59 -18.18 3.25
C ALA A 195 -1.23 -17.39 2.11
N SER A 196 -2.44 -17.75 1.63
CA SER A 196 -3.03 -17.24 0.38
C SER A 196 -3.06 -15.70 0.25
N GLN A 197 -3.18 -14.96 1.34
CA GLN A 197 -3.25 -13.48 1.30
C GLN A 197 -1.86 -12.80 1.19
N TRP A 198 -0.79 -13.54 0.83
CA TRP A 198 0.55 -12.93 0.78
C TRP A 198 0.69 -11.82 -0.27
N GLY A 199 -0.14 -11.81 -1.30
CA GLY A 199 -0.22 -10.71 -2.27
C GLY A 199 -0.56 -9.37 -1.63
N ASP A 200 -1.33 -9.34 -0.54
CA ASP A 200 -1.69 -8.12 0.20
C ASP A 200 -0.51 -7.47 0.95
N TYR A 201 0.61 -8.18 1.09
CA TYR A 201 1.85 -7.63 1.65
C TYR A 201 3.07 -7.84 0.75
N GLY A 202 2.89 -8.40 -0.44
CA GLY A 202 3.83 -8.40 -1.55
C GLY A 202 5.06 -9.30 -1.39
N LEU A 203 5.08 -10.23 -0.44
CA LEU A 203 6.21 -11.12 -0.17
C LEU A 203 5.74 -12.55 0.07
N PRO A 204 6.37 -13.56 -0.58
CA PRO A 204 6.03 -14.96 -0.35
C PRO A 204 6.35 -15.39 1.10
N PRO A 205 5.79 -16.53 1.54
CA PRO A 205 5.93 -16.99 2.93
C PRO A 205 7.37 -17.15 3.41
N SER A 206 8.31 -17.51 2.54
CA SER A 206 9.73 -17.67 2.89
C SER A 206 10.43 -16.37 3.23
N GLN A 207 9.93 -15.23 2.74
CA GLN A 207 10.54 -13.91 2.91
C GLN A 207 9.80 -13.04 3.92
N SER A 208 8.47 -13.09 3.93
CA SER A 208 7.65 -12.26 4.81
C SER A 208 7.80 -12.64 6.27
N CYS A 209 7.81 -11.64 7.17
CA CYS A 209 7.71 -11.93 8.60
C CYS A 209 6.28 -12.32 8.99
N PHE A 210 6.12 -13.26 9.94
CA PHE A 210 4.81 -13.69 10.43
C PHE A 210 4.02 -12.54 11.09
N GLY A 211 4.70 -11.49 11.55
CA GLY A 211 4.06 -10.29 12.06
C GLY A 211 3.20 -9.57 11.03
N ILE A 212 3.72 -9.35 9.79
CA ILE A 212 2.93 -8.68 8.75
C ILE A 212 1.81 -9.58 8.24
N HIS A 213 2.06 -10.87 8.04
CA HIS A 213 1.03 -11.86 7.74
C HIS A 213 -0.12 -11.77 8.74
N SER A 214 0.20 -11.74 10.04
CA SER A 214 -0.77 -11.65 11.13
C SER A 214 -1.54 -10.31 11.14
N VAL A 215 -0.88 -9.21 10.80
CA VAL A 215 -1.54 -7.90 10.64
C VAL A 215 -2.61 -7.99 9.55
N ILE A 216 -2.27 -8.53 8.38
CA ILE A 216 -3.20 -8.63 7.24
C ILE A 216 -4.37 -9.58 7.55
N VAL A 217 -4.10 -10.78 8.05
CA VAL A 217 -5.16 -11.73 8.42
C VAL A 217 -6.12 -11.12 9.47
N SER A 218 -5.57 -10.46 10.50
CA SER A 218 -6.38 -9.80 11.53
C SER A 218 -7.20 -8.62 10.98
N HIS A 219 -6.64 -7.89 10.02
CA HIS A 219 -7.26 -6.74 9.38
C HIS A 219 -8.59 -7.11 8.71
N TYR A 220 -8.63 -8.30 8.09
CA TYR A 220 -9.80 -8.79 7.36
C TYR A 220 -10.71 -9.74 8.14
N PHE A 221 -10.47 -9.99 9.42
CA PHE A 221 -11.34 -10.85 10.25
C PHE A 221 -12.81 -10.41 10.29
N LYS A 222 -13.09 -9.15 10.00
CA LYS A 222 -14.46 -8.62 9.95
C LYS A 222 -14.92 -8.27 8.53
N GLY A 223 -14.21 -8.81 7.54
CA GLY A 223 -14.48 -8.60 6.12
C GLY A 223 -13.81 -7.38 5.53
N GLY A 224 -14.11 -7.11 4.28
CA GLY A 224 -13.62 -5.98 3.50
C GLY A 224 -14.66 -4.89 3.32
N TRP A 225 -14.20 -3.68 3.07
CA TRP A 225 -15.00 -2.52 2.69
C TRP A 225 -14.35 -1.83 1.49
N TYR A 226 -15.17 -1.12 0.76
CA TYR A 226 -14.74 -0.36 -0.39
C TYR A 226 -15.27 1.09 -0.31
N PRO A 227 -14.49 2.11 -0.68
CA PRO A 227 -14.93 3.50 -0.60
C PRO A 227 -15.98 3.80 -1.68
N VAL A 228 -17.11 4.38 -1.28
CA VAL A 228 -18.15 4.79 -2.20
C VAL A 228 -17.65 5.93 -3.09
N GLY A 229 -17.73 5.76 -4.40
CA GLY A 229 -17.16 6.65 -5.41
C GLY A 229 -15.74 6.28 -5.84
N GLY A 230 -15.27 5.08 -5.47
CA GLY A 230 -13.92 4.59 -5.76
C GLY A 230 -12.85 5.17 -4.85
N SER A 231 -11.61 4.69 -4.98
CA SER A 231 -10.51 5.10 -4.11
C SER A 231 -10.19 6.61 -4.16
N LYS A 232 -10.46 7.29 -5.26
CA LYS A 232 -10.32 8.75 -5.39
C LYS A 232 -11.10 9.53 -4.33
N ALA A 233 -12.22 8.99 -3.84
CA ALA A 233 -13.04 9.63 -2.81
C ALA A 233 -12.23 9.93 -1.53
N ILE A 234 -11.19 9.14 -1.25
CA ILE A 234 -10.29 9.36 -0.10
C ILE A 234 -9.61 10.72 -0.21
N ALA A 235 -8.86 10.96 -1.29
CA ALA A 235 -8.17 12.23 -1.49
C ALA A 235 -9.16 13.38 -1.68
N GLN A 236 -10.23 13.18 -2.45
CA GLN A 236 -11.25 14.20 -2.73
C GLN A 236 -11.99 14.68 -1.47
N THR A 237 -12.11 13.85 -0.44
CA THR A 237 -12.74 14.23 0.83
C THR A 237 -11.75 14.76 1.87
N ILE A 238 -10.47 14.40 1.81
CA ILE A 238 -9.43 14.92 2.71
C ILE A 238 -8.92 16.30 2.26
N ILE A 239 -8.64 16.50 0.97
CA ILE A 239 -8.04 17.73 0.46
C ILE A 239 -8.85 18.99 0.85
N PRO A 240 -10.19 19.03 0.68
CA PRO A 240 -10.96 20.18 1.12
C PRO A 240 -10.80 20.52 2.61
N THR A 241 -10.56 19.51 3.47
CA THR A 241 -10.35 19.78 4.90
C THR A 241 -9.01 20.45 5.19
N ILE A 242 -7.98 20.15 4.36
CA ILE A 242 -6.66 20.79 4.42
C ILE A 242 -6.77 22.25 3.96
N GLU A 243 -7.41 22.48 2.81
CA GLU A 243 -7.51 23.81 2.17
C GLU A 243 -8.37 24.76 3.00
N GLN A 244 -9.51 24.30 3.52
CA GLN A 244 -10.38 25.09 4.42
C GLN A 244 -9.68 25.49 5.71
N ALA A 245 -8.68 24.71 6.15
CA ALA A 245 -7.89 25.02 7.34
C ALA A 245 -6.61 25.82 7.03
N GLY A 246 -6.44 26.34 5.80
CA GLY A 246 -5.34 27.23 5.40
C GLY A 246 -4.10 26.51 4.88
N GLY A 247 -4.18 25.21 4.55
CA GLY A 247 -3.16 24.48 3.81
C GLY A 247 -3.36 24.57 2.29
N ALA A 248 -2.46 23.95 1.53
CA ALA A 248 -2.55 23.86 0.07
C ALA A 248 -2.03 22.50 -0.42
N VAL A 249 -2.66 21.95 -1.46
CA VAL A 249 -2.22 20.76 -2.17
C VAL A 249 -1.98 21.13 -3.64
N ILE A 250 -0.73 21.06 -4.08
CA ILE A 250 -0.34 21.44 -5.45
C ILE A 250 0.16 20.19 -6.17
N THR A 251 -0.55 19.82 -7.22
CA THR A 251 -0.18 18.73 -8.13
C THR A 251 0.82 19.20 -9.19
N GLN A 252 1.39 18.25 -9.94
CA GLN A 252 2.39 18.50 -11.00
C GLN A 252 3.64 19.23 -10.47
N ARG A 253 4.02 18.95 -9.22
CA ARG A 253 5.22 19.48 -8.56
C ARG A 253 6.07 18.32 -8.04
N ARG A 254 7.01 17.85 -8.89
CA ARG A 254 7.97 16.82 -8.51
C ARG A 254 9.08 17.44 -7.67
N VAL A 255 9.13 17.11 -6.39
CA VAL A 255 10.28 17.47 -5.55
C VAL A 255 11.52 16.71 -6.07
N THR A 256 12.58 17.46 -6.33
CA THR A 256 13.85 16.93 -6.87
C THR A 256 14.98 16.96 -5.84
N GLU A 257 14.88 17.83 -4.84
CA GLU A 257 15.91 18.00 -3.81
C GLU A 257 15.32 18.53 -2.50
N ILE A 258 15.78 17.99 -1.38
CA ILE A 258 15.57 18.55 -0.03
C ILE A 258 16.72 19.50 0.27
N LEU A 259 16.38 20.76 0.57
CA LEU A 259 17.35 21.78 0.88
C LEU A 259 17.85 21.63 2.31
N LEU A 260 19.18 21.58 2.47
CA LEU A 260 19.84 21.42 3.76
C LEU A 260 20.76 22.60 4.04
N GLU A 261 20.58 23.24 5.20
CA GLU A 261 21.48 24.28 5.72
C GLU A 261 22.06 23.82 7.05
N SER A 262 23.37 23.68 7.14
CA SER A 262 24.08 23.21 8.34
C SER A 262 23.49 21.88 8.90
N GLY A 263 23.07 20.97 8.02
CA GLY A 263 22.50 19.67 8.42
C GLY A 263 21.03 19.71 8.88
N VAL A 264 20.34 20.82 8.64
CA VAL A 264 18.92 21.02 8.95
C VAL A 264 18.13 21.15 7.64
N ALA A 265 17.01 20.46 7.54
CA ALA A 265 16.09 20.65 6.40
C ALA A 265 15.38 22.00 6.54
N VAL A 266 15.40 22.80 5.45
CA VAL A 266 14.86 24.17 5.40
C VAL A 266 13.86 24.38 4.26
N GLY A 267 13.68 23.38 3.38
CA GLY A 267 12.78 23.49 2.24
C GLY A 267 13.04 22.43 1.19
N VAL A 268 12.51 22.65 -0.01
CA VAL A 268 12.64 21.74 -1.15
C VAL A 268 12.75 22.52 -2.47
N LYS A 269 13.37 21.89 -3.48
CA LYS A 269 13.23 22.28 -4.89
C LYS A 269 12.25 21.36 -5.57
N ALA A 270 11.44 21.91 -6.45
CA ALA A 270 10.46 21.14 -7.22
C ALA A 270 10.48 21.53 -8.71
N GLN A 271 10.29 20.55 -9.55
CA GLN A 271 10.11 20.67 -11.00
C GLN A 271 8.61 20.67 -11.31
N ASN A 272 8.17 21.61 -12.12
CA ASN A 272 6.83 21.57 -12.71
C ASN A 272 6.78 20.47 -13.78
N THR A 273 6.02 19.39 -13.54
CA THR A 273 5.96 18.24 -14.48
C THR A 273 5.11 18.53 -15.72
N ALA A 274 4.24 19.54 -15.69
CA ALA A 274 3.51 20.01 -16.87
C ALA A 274 4.41 20.86 -17.79
N HIS A 275 5.42 21.51 -17.21
CA HIS A 275 6.37 22.38 -17.93
C HIS A 275 7.81 22.00 -17.54
N PRO A 276 8.33 20.83 -18.01
CA PRO A 276 9.61 20.28 -17.55
C PRO A 276 10.84 21.13 -17.93
N ASN A 277 10.68 22.09 -18.84
CA ASN A 277 11.74 23.04 -19.22
C ASN A 277 11.70 24.35 -18.42
N ALA A 278 10.73 24.53 -17.52
CA ALA A 278 10.68 25.69 -16.64
C ALA A 278 11.75 25.61 -15.54
N ASP A 279 12.12 26.76 -14.99
CA ASP A 279 13.03 26.83 -13.86
C ASP A 279 12.48 26.07 -12.65
N LEU A 280 13.39 25.54 -11.82
CA LEU A 280 13.02 24.88 -10.57
C LEU A 280 12.39 25.90 -9.61
N GLU A 281 11.26 25.52 -9.05
CA GLU A 281 10.59 26.27 -7.99
C GLU A 281 11.21 25.91 -6.64
N THR A 282 11.41 26.90 -5.78
CA THR A 282 11.96 26.69 -4.43
C THR A 282 10.91 27.03 -3.37
N TYR A 283 10.70 26.12 -2.44
CA TYR A 283 9.77 26.29 -1.33
C TYR A 283 10.50 26.14 0.00
N TYR A 284 10.26 27.05 0.94
CA TYR A 284 10.89 27.07 2.26
C TYR A 284 9.88 26.80 3.37
N ALA A 285 10.24 25.94 4.31
CA ALA A 285 9.51 25.71 5.56
C ALA A 285 10.46 25.18 6.63
N PRO A 286 10.20 25.48 7.92
CA PRO A 286 11.02 24.98 9.02
C PRO A 286 10.93 23.47 9.24
N ILE A 287 9.95 22.79 8.66
CA ILE A 287 9.75 21.34 8.75
C ILE A 287 9.45 20.78 7.36
N VAL A 288 10.10 19.67 7.02
CA VAL A 288 9.84 18.88 5.81
C VAL A 288 9.42 17.47 6.22
N VAL A 289 8.29 17.01 5.70
CA VAL A 289 7.80 15.62 5.86
C VAL A 289 7.76 14.95 4.51
N SER A 290 8.39 13.79 4.37
CA SER A 290 8.42 13.06 3.10
C SER A 290 7.51 11.83 3.15
N ASP A 291 6.52 11.79 2.25
CA ASP A 291 5.68 10.63 1.91
C ASP A 291 6.14 9.99 0.57
N ALA A 292 7.33 10.38 0.08
CA ALA A 292 7.90 9.85 -1.15
C ALA A 292 8.55 8.46 -1.00
N GLY A 293 8.40 7.84 0.18
CA GLY A 293 9.06 6.60 0.56
C GLY A 293 10.52 6.82 1.00
N ALA A 294 11.00 5.90 1.85
CA ALA A 294 12.32 6.04 2.46
C ALA A 294 13.47 5.94 1.45
N PHE A 295 13.40 5.01 0.48
CA PHE A 295 14.43 4.89 -0.55
C PHE A 295 14.56 6.17 -1.38
N ASN A 296 13.46 6.73 -1.85
CA ASN A 296 13.48 7.97 -2.62
C ASN A 296 14.01 9.12 -1.76
N THR A 297 13.54 9.24 -0.54
CA THR A 297 13.96 10.31 0.36
C THR A 297 15.46 10.25 0.65
N TYR A 298 15.97 9.10 1.08
CA TYR A 298 17.38 8.97 1.48
C TYR A 298 18.35 8.91 0.31
N LEU A 299 17.96 8.31 -0.82
CA LEU A 299 18.88 8.03 -1.91
C LEU A 299 18.79 9.02 -3.08
N LYS A 300 17.61 9.66 -3.27
CA LYS A 300 17.37 10.55 -4.41
C LYS A 300 17.14 12.00 -4.00
N LEU A 301 16.37 12.28 -2.92
CA LEU A 301 16.00 13.63 -2.53
C LEU A 301 17.03 14.31 -1.60
N ILE A 302 17.73 13.56 -0.76
CA ILE A 302 18.85 14.09 0.01
C ILE A 302 20.08 14.20 -0.90
N PRO A 303 20.69 15.41 -1.02
CA PRO A 303 21.85 15.62 -1.90
C PRO A 303 22.94 14.55 -1.69
N PRO A 304 23.56 14.05 -2.76
CA PRO A 304 24.67 13.07 -2.66
C PRO A 304 25.85 13.59 -1.82
N SER A 305 26.08 14.90 -1.81
CA SER A 305 27.13 15.56 -1.03
C SER A 305 26.90 15.52 0.47
N TYR A 306 25.66 15.28 0.94
CA TYR A 306 25.39 15.16 2.37
C TYR A 306 25.91 13.81 2.90
N PRO A 307 26.71 13.78 3.99
CA PRO A 307 27.33 12.58 4.53
C PRO A 307 26.31 11.74 5.33
N LEU A 308 25.41 11.04 4.61
CA LEU A 308 24.43 10.15 5.21
C LEU A 308 25.12 8.84 5.62
N ALA A 309 25.34 8.64 6.92
CA ALA A 309 26.13 7.53 7.49
C ALA A 309 25.63 6.13 7.05
N LYS A 310 24.34 5.98 6.78
CA LYS A 310 23.72 4.68 6.41
C LYS A 310 23.36 4.54 4.93
N ARG A 311 23.85 5.43 4.06
CA ARG A 311 23.51 5.44 2.63
C ARG A 311 23.74 4.06 1.96
N GLN A 312 24.88 3.43 2.23
CA GLN A 312 25.21 2.10 1.69
C GLN A 312 24.28 1.00 2.25
N GLU A 313 23.99 1.03 3.55
CA GLU A 313 23.05 0.09 4.18
C GLU A 313 21.66 0.21 3.56
N ILE A 314 21.17 1.44 3.35
CA ILE A 314 19.86 1.71 2.73
C ILE A 314 19.85 1.25 1.27
N GLN A 315 20.92 1.52 0.52
CA GLN A 315 21.04 1.13 -0.88
C GLN A 315 21.05 -0.40 -1.06
N ALA A 316 21.73 -1.11 -0.16
CA ALA A 316 21.83 -2.57 -0.18
C ALA A 316 20.61 -3.30 0.40
N PHE A 317 19.69 -2.57 1.05
CA PHE A 317 18.50 -3.22 1.62
C PHE A 317 17.57 -3.72 0.52
N PRO A 318 16.96 -4.91 0.68
CA PRO A 318 16.04 -5.48 -0.31
C PRO A 318 14.95 -4.48 -0.71
N LYS A 319 14.58 -4.51 -1.99
CA LYS A 319 13.51 -3.67 -2.55
C LYS A 319 12.17 -4.39 -2.46
N GLY A 320 11.09 -3.62 -2.42
CA GLY A 320 9.73 -4.15 -2.52
C GLY A 320 9.48 -4.83 -3.86
N LYS A 321 8.49 -5.70 -3.90
CA LYS A 321 8.06 -6.37 -5.12
C LYS A 321 7.12 -5.49 -5.93
N SER A 322 7.12 -5.72 -7.24
CA SER A 322 6.24 -5.07 -8.20
C SER A 322 5.16 -6.03 -8.70
N MET A 323 4.11 -5.46 -9.29
CA MET A 323 2.95 -6.18 -9.81
C MET A 323 2.63 -5.75 -11.23
N LEU A 324 1.94 -6.62 -11.93
CA LEU A 324 1.18 -6.34 -13.16
C LEU A 324 -0.27 -6.14 -12.78
N THR A 325 -0.96 -5.23 -13.46
CA THR A 325 -2.41 -5.10 -13.35
C THR A 325 -3.03 -4.96 -14.73
N VAL A 326 -3.87 -5.92 -15.12
CA VAL A 326 -4.73 -5.81 -16.30
C VAL A 326 -6.02 -5.14 -15.89
N TYR A 327 -6.28 -3.97 -16.43
CA TYR A 327 -7.51 -3.22 -16.26
C TYR A 327 -8.48 -3.58 -17.38
N LEU A 328 -9.65 -4.10 -17.02
CA LEU A 328 -10.65 -4.60 -17.95
C LEU A 328 -11.93 -3.77 -17.89
N GLY A 329 -12.38 -3.28 -19.05
CA GLY A 329 -13.73 -2.74 -19.22
C GLY A 329 -14.62 -3.83 -19.80
N LEU A 330 -15.79 -4.05 -19.20
CA LEU A 330 -16.71 -5.11 -19.57
C LEU A 330 -17.95 -4.56 -20.28
N LYS A 331 -18.47 -5.32 -21.25
CA LYS A 331 -19.69 -4.98 -22.00
C LYS A 331 -20.92 -4.98 -21.12
N GLU A 332 -20.98 -5.98 -20.21
CA GLU A 332 -22.11 -6.27 -19.33
C GLU A 332 -21.64 -6.57 -17.92
N SER A 333 -22.58 -6.64 -16.98
CA SER A 333 -22.28 -6.93 -15.58
C SER A 333 -21.71 -8.34 -15.42
N PRO A 334 -20.57 -8.49 -14.70
CA PRO A 334 -20.02 -9.80 -14.40
C PRO A 334 -20.89 -10.64 -13.45
N GLN A 335 -21.97 -10.08 -12.90
CA GLN A 335 -22.95 -10.81 -12.09
C GLN A 335 -23.61 -11.97 -12.88
N GLN A 336 -23.69 -11.87 -14.20
CA GLN A 336 -24.21 -12.97 -15.03
C GLN A 336 -23.37 -14.25 -14.96
N LEU A 337 -22.10 -14.15 -14.57
CA LEU A 337 -21.21 -15.27 -14.29
C LEU A 337 -21.15 -15.64 -12.80
N GLY A 338 -22.03 -15.06 -11.97
CA GLY A 338 -22.17 -15.37 -10.56
C GLY A 338 -21.29 -14.53 -9.62
N PHE A 339 -20.51 -13.55 -10.11
CA PHE A 339 -19.73 -12.66 -9.28
C PHE A 339 -20.63 -11.66 -8.53
N GLN A 340 -20.33 -11.43 -7.23
CA GLN A 340 -21.08 -10.50 -6.39
C GLN A 340 -20.23 -9.31 -5.90
N GLY A 341 -18.94 -9.27 -6.27
CA GLY A 341 -17.97 -8.26 -5.83
C GLY A 341 -16.95 -8.78 -4.83
N GLU A 342 -17.00 -10.07 -4.48
CA GLU A 342 -15.94 -10.76 -3.76
C GLU A 342 -14.63 -10.79 -4.59
N ASN A 343 -13.48 -10.89 -3.91
CA ASN A 343 -12.19 -11.06 -4.57
C ASN A 343 -11.89 -12.54 -4.79
N HIS A 344 -11.20 -12.85 -5.89
CA HIS A 344 -10.80 -14.23 -6.20
C HIS A 344 -9.27 -14.32 -6.32
N TRP A 345 -8.67 -15.21 -5.54
CA TRP A 345 -7.27 -15.54 -5.57
C TRP A 345 -7.12 -16.90 -6.27
N ILE A 346 -6.67 -16.88 -7.50
CA ILE A 346 -6.61 -18.08 -8.36
C ILE A 346 -5.18 -18.59 -8.36
N TYR A 347 -4.99 -19.80 -7.84
CA TYR A 347 -3.71 -20.50 -7.74
C TYR A 347 -3.73 -21.78 -8.57
N THR A 348 -2.72 -22.01 -9.38
CA THR A 348 -2.54 -23.27 -10.14
C THR A 348 -1.58 -24.23 -9.46
N THR A 349 -0.96 -23.83 -8.36
CA THR A 349 -0.03 -24.60 -7.53
C THR A 349 -0.19 -24.21 -6.05
N TYR A 350 0.30 -25.07 -5.16
CA TYR A 350 0.34 -24.82 -3.71
C TYR A 350 1.66 -24.17 -3.25
N ASP A 351 2.65 -24.05 -4.14
CA ASP A 351 3.93 -23.44 -3.82
C ASP A 351 3.92 -21.93 -4.11
N HIS A 352 3.70 -21.15 -3.07
CA HIS A 352 3.68 -19.68 -3.15
C HIS A 352 5.05 -19.06 -3.43
N ASP A 353 6.13 -19.72 -3.06
CA ASP A 353 7.50 -19.27 -3.35
C ASP A 353 7.84 -19.48 -4.82
N GLU A 354 7.36 -20.57 -5.42
CA GLU A 354 7.42 -20.80 -6.87
C GLU A 354 6.64 -19.71 -7.62
N ILE A 355 5.42 -19.36 -7.17
CA ILE A 355 4.61 -18.29 -7.75
C ILE A 355 5.34 -16.95 -7.72
N ALA A 356 6.00 -16.62 -6.61
CA ALA A 356 6.73 -15.35 -6.45
C ALA A 356 7.99 -15.24 -7.34
N GLN A 357 8.46 -16.35 -7.89
CA GLN A 357 9.59 -16.44 -8.82
C GLN A 357 9.13 -16.61 -10.27
N ASP A 358 7.81 -16.88 -10.48
CA ASP A 358 7.27 -17.15 -11.79
C ASP A 358 7.28 -15.90 -12.66
N SER A 359 7.46 -16.14 -13.97
CA SER A 359 7.24 -15.10 -14.99
C SER A 359 5.88 -15.35 -15.64
N PRO A 360 5.00 -14.38 -15.70
CA PRO A 360 3.70 -14.53 -16.37
C PRO A 360 3.79 -14.81 -17.87
N ILE A 361 5.01 -15.01 -18.39
CA ILE A 361 5.31 -15.23 -19.82
C ILE A 361 6.24 -16.46 -19.99
N ALA A 362 6.22 -17.42 -19.10
CA ALA A 362 6.92 -18.65 -19.35
C ALA A 362 6.26 -19.38 -20.54
N SER A 363 6.96 -19.42 -21.62
CA SER A 363 6.74 -19.76 -23.03
C SER A 363 5.53 -20.60 -23.46
N ASP A 364 5.00 -21.53 -22.65
CA ASP A 364 3.90 -22.43 -23.06
C ASP A 364 2.90 -22.76 -21.93
N SER A 365 2.96 -22.08 -20.78
CA SER A 365 2.06 -22.30 -19.66
C SER A 365 1.32 -21.03 -19.23
N LEU A 366 0.09 -21.20 -18.75
CA LEU A 366 -0.64 -20.10 -18.11
C LEU A 366 0.09 -19.64 -16.84
N PRO A 367 -0.06 -18.36 -16.44
CA PRO A 367 0.46 -17.86 -15.17
C PRO A 367 0.01 -18.73 -13.99
N LYS A 368 0.87 -18.88 -12.99
CA LYS A 368 0.56 -19.72 -11.82
C LYS A 368 -0.39 -19.08 -10.82
N PHE A 369 -0.61 -17.78 -10.96
CA PHE A 369 -1.41 -17.00 -10.05
C PHE A 369 -2.03 -15.79 -10.71
N CYS A 370 -3.26 -15.45 -10.33
CA CYS A 370 -3.79 -14.10 -10.45
C CYS A 370 -4.78 -13.80 -9.32
N TYR A 371 -4.87 -12.52 -8.99
CA TYR A 371 -5.93 -11.96 -8.16
C TYR A 371 -6.94 -11.24 -9.07
N LEU A 372 -8.22 -11.57 -8.94
CA LEU A 372 -9.31 -10.99 -9.72
C LEU A 372 -10.23 -10.18 -8.81
N SER A 373 -10.50 -8.94 -9.20
CA SER A 373 -11.31 -7.97 -8.45
C SER A 373 -12.27 -7.24 -9.37
N PHE A 374 -13.40 -6.80 -8.81
CA PHE A 374 -14.47 -6.12 -9.55
C PHE A 374 -14.82 -4.77 -8.89
N PRO A 375 -14.10 -3.68 -9.17
CA PRO A 375 -14.39 -2.36 -8.58
C PRO A 375 -15.83 -1.92 -8.77
N SER A 376 -16.39 -2.14 -9.97
CA SER A 376 -17.76 -1.76 -10.31
C SER A 376 -18.85 -2.54 -9.57
N LEU A 377 -18.56 -3.71 -8.99
CA LEU A 377 -19.51 -4.43 -8.14
C LEU A 377 -19.42 -4.02 -6.67
N LYS A 378 -18.34 -3.35 -6.29
CA LYS A 378 -18.09 -2.87 -4.92
C LYS A 378 -18.58 -1.44 -4.71
N ASP A 379 -18.52 -0.61 -5.77
CA ASP A 379 -18.96 0.78 -5.71
C ASP A 379 -20.42 0.92 -6.17
N PRO A 380 -21.34 1.30 -5.25
CA PRO A 380 -22.75 1.51 -5.63
C PRO A 380 -22.96 2.69 -6.60
N LEU A 381 -21.94 3.53 -6.82
CA LEU A 381 -21.99 4.66 -7.76
C LEU A 381 -21.32 4.35 -9.10
N ALA A 382 -20.84 3.13 -9.33
CA ALA A 382 -20.20 2.75 -10.57
C ALA A 382 -21.16 2.87 -11.77
N GLN A 383 -20.69 3.49 -12.85
CA GLN A 383 -21.50 3.72 -14.07
C GLN A 383 -21.21 2.69 -15.18
N GLY A 384 -20.05 2.05 -15.15
CA GLY A 384 -19.63 1.02 -16.09
C GLY A 384 -19.24 -0.26 -15.37
N HIS A 385 -18.97 -1.32 -16.12
CA HIS A 385 -18.55 -2.59 -15.58
C HIS A 385 -17.06 -2.76 -15.75
N THR A 386 -16.34 -3.01 -14.65
CA THR A 386 -14.89 -3.12 -14.64
C THR A 386 -14.41 -4.31 -13.83
N ALA A 387 -13.29 -4.87 -14.25
CA ALA A 387 -12.54 -5.87 -13.51
C ALA A 387 -11.05 -5.55 -13.55
N GLU A 388 -10.30 -6.12 -12.63
CA GLU A 388 -8.85 -6.02 -12.53
C GLU A 388 -8.26 -7.40 -12.29
N ILE A 389 -7.23 -7.75 -13.08
CA ILE A 389 -6.45 -8.97 -12.87
C ILE A 389 -5.04 -8.57 -12.46
N ILE A 390 -4.61 -8.99 -11.28
CA ILE A 390 -3.29 -8.65 -10.73
C ILE A 390 -2.43 -9.91 -10.65
N ALA A 391 -1.17 -9.77 -11.04
CA ALA A 391 -0.20 -10.85 -10.96
C ALA A 391 1.17 -10.36 -10.53
N HIS A 392 1.98 -11.25 -9.96
CA HIS A 392 3.37 -10.96 -9.62
C HIS A 392 4.25 -10.88 -10.84
N VAL A 393 5.27 -10.00 -10.76
CA VAL A 393 6.35 -9.95 -11.73
C VAL A 393 7.62 -9.42 -11.08
N ASP A 394 8.77 -9.92 -11.53
CA ASP A 394 10.04 -9.30 -11.18
C ASP A 394 10.26 -8.04 -12.05
N TYR A 395 10.67 -6.95 -11.40
CA TYR A 395 10.97 -5.68 -12.08
C TYR A 395 12.01 -5.86 -13.19
N ASP A 396 13.02 -6.70 -12.96
CA ASP A 396 14.15 -6.86 -13.89
C ASP A 396 13.70 -7.39 -15.25
N PHE A 397 12.54 -8.06 -15.32
CA PHE A 397 11.92 -8.48 -16.55
C PHE A 397 11.61 -7.31 -17.50
N PHE A 398 11.32 -6.11 -16.95
CA PHE A 398 11.03 -4.90 -17.70
C PHE A 398 12.20 -3.92 -17.75
N SER A 399 13.33 -4.22 -17.14
CA SER A 399 14.44 -3.28 -16.94
C SER A 399 15.02 -2.73 -18.24
N GLN A 400 15.02 -3.50 -19.34
CA GLN A 400 15.54 -3.09 -20.65
C GLN A 400 14.79 -1.89 -21.27
N TRP A 401 13.52 -1.67 -20.90
CA TRP A 401 12.72 -0.54 -21.37
C TRP A 401 12.69 0.65 -20.41
N ARG A 402 13.42 0.58 -19.31
CA ARG A 402 13.35 1.58 -18.23
C ARG A 402 13.68 2.99 -18.70
N GLU A 403 14.74 3.13 -19.49
CA GLU A 403 15.22 4.43 -19.97
C GLU A 403 14.38 4.99 -21.14
N GLN A 404 13.46 4.20 -21.67
CA GLN A 404 12.59 4.63 -22.76
C GLN A 404 11.38 5.41 -22.19
N PRO A 405 11.01 6.55 -22.83
CA PRO A 405 9.91 7.37 -22.35
C PRO A 405 8.57 6.61 -22.35
N TRP A 406 7.73 6.93 -21.38
CA TRP A 406 6.37 6.41 -21.33
C TRP A 406 5.64 6.61 -22.67
N ARG A 407 4.92 5.58 -23.13
CA ARG A 407 4.26 5.49 -24.46
C ARG A 407 5.20 5.47 -25.67
N ARG A 408 6.52 5.32 -25.49
CA ARG A 408 7.49 5.25 -26.57
C ARG A 408 8.51 4.11 -26.33
N ARG A 409 8.03 2.97 -25.83
CA ARG A 409 8.87 1.81 -25.48
C ARG A 409 8.99 0.75 -26.58
N GLY A 410 8.54 1.07 -27.82
CA GLY A 410 8.66 0.18 -28.98
C GLY A 410 7.53 -0.87 -29.08
N ASP A 411 7.57 -1.58 -30.23
CA ASP A 411 6.54 -2.57 -30.56
C ASP A 411 6.75 -3.85 -29.74
N ASP A 412 7.99 -4.25 -29.50
CA ASP A 412 8.36 -5.39 -28.65
C ASP A 412 7.78 -5.30 -27.23
N TYR A 413 7.81 -4.10 -26.63
CA TYR A 413 7.16 -3.87 -25.35
C TYR A 413 5.64 -3.96 -25.43
N SER A 414 5.06 -3.50 -26.53
CA SER A 414 3.62 -3.53 -26.76
C SER A 414 3.12 -4.96 -27.00
N GLU A 415 3.85 -5.75 -27.77
CA GLU A 415 3.59 -7.18 -28.01
C GLU A 415 3.68 -7.98 -26.72
N LEU A 416 4.73 -7.74 -25.92
CA LEU A 416 4.89 -8.37 -24.61
C LEU A 416 3.69 -8.08 -23.69
N LYS A 417 3.24 -6.82 -23.63
CA LYS A 417 2.05 -6.46 -22.85
C LYS A 417 0.80 -7.18 -23.34
N ALA A 418 0.63 -7.33 -24.65
CA ALA A 418 -0.51 -8.06 -25.23
C ALA A 418 -0.48 -9.56 -24.85
N GLN A 419 0.70 -10.19 -24.93
CA GLN A 419 0.89 -11.59 -24.55
C GLN A 419 0.55 -11.83 -23.08
N ILE A 420 1.08 -10.99 -22.17
CA ILE A 420 0.78 -11.08 -20.73
C ILE A 420 -0.73 -10.91 -20.47
N THR A 421 -1.32 -9.89 -21.09
CA THR A 421 -2.76 -9.61 -20.95
C THR A 421 -3.58 -10.82 -21.36
N GLN A 422 -3.29 -11.41 -22.51
CA GLN A 422 -3.97 -12.59 -23.02
C GLN A 422 -3.81 -13.80 -22.09
N ALA A 423 -2.59 -14.05 -21.60
CA ALA A 423 -2.33 -15.19 -20.72
C ALA A 423 -3.10 -15.08 -19.39
N LEU A 424 -3.17 -13.87 -18.80
CA LEU A 424 -3.91 -13.62 -17.57
C LEU A 424 -5.43 -13.74 -17.78
N ILE A 425 -5.96 -13.25 -18.91
CA ILE A 425 -7.37 -13.44 -19.27
C ILE A 425 -7.69 -14.92 -19.47
N GLN A 426 -6.82 -15.69 -20.14
CA GLN A 426 -6.99 -17.13 -20.32
C GLN A 426 -6.98 -17.90 -19.00
N LEU A 427 -6.17 -17.49 -18.03
CA LEU A 427 -6.19 -18.10 -16.70
C LEU A 427 -7.57 -17.90 -16.04
N VAL A 428 -8.13 -16.70 -16.09
CA VAL A 428 -9.47 -16.42 -15.55
C VAL A 428 -10.54 -17.17 -16.31
N GLU A 429 -10.49 -17.17 -17.65
CA GLU A 429 -11.45 -17.88 -18.53
C GLU A 429 -11.50 -19.39 -18.24
N LYS A 430 -10.35 -20.01 -17.94
CA LYS A 430 -10.27 -21.42 -17.57
C LYS A 430 -11.09 -21.75 -16.31
N HIS A 431 -11.15 -20.82 -15.36
CA HIS A 431 -11.89 -20.99 -14.10
C HIS A 431 -13.33 -20.47 -14.17
N TYR A 432 -13.57 -19.47 -15.02
CA TYR A 432 -14.86 -18.80 -15.21
C TYR A 432 -15.19 -18.68 -16.70
N PRO A 433 -15.67 -19.77 -17.33
CA PRO A 433 -15.98 -19.78 -18.76
C PRO A 433 -16.99 -18.68 -19.13
N GLY A 434 -16.71 -17.97 -20.23
CA GLY A 434 -17.48 -16.82 -20.70
C GLY A 434 -16.97 -15.46 -20.17
N PHE A 435 -15.96 -15.45 -19.30
CA PHE A 435 -15.38 -14.19 -18.80
C PHE A 435 -14.72 -13.37 -19.92
N ALA A 436 -14.00 -14.03 -20.82
CA ALA A 436 -13.33 -13.36 -21.94
C ALA A 436 -14.33 -12.69 -22.90
N ASP A 437 -15.51 -13.27 -23.07
CA ASP A 437 -16.56 -12.71 -23.93
C ASP A 437 -17.13 -11.39 -23.41
N LEU A 438 -17.00 -11.12 -22.10
CA LEU A 438 -17.44 -9.87 -21.49
C LEU A 438 -16.50 -8.69 -21.79
N ILE A 439 -15.26 -8.94 -22.22
CA ILE A 439 -14.24 -7.91 -22.32
C ILE A 439 -14.49 -7.00 -23.54
N GLU A 440 -14.59 -5.69 -23.29
CA GLU A 440 -14.66 -4.63 -24.32
C GLU A 440 -13.35 -3.85 -24.41
N TYR A 441 -12.60 -3.77 -23.31
CA TYR A 441 -11.38 -3.01 -23.21
C TYR A 441 -10.37 -3.70 -22.28
N ALA A 442 -9.09 -3.66 -22.63
CA ALA A 442 -8.02 -4.17 -21.78
C ALA A 442 -6.79 -3.24 -21.88
N GLU A 443 -6.17 -2.94 -20.74
CA GLU A 443 -4.91 -2.18 -20.64
C GLU A 443 -4.05 -2.78 -19.53
N LEU A 444 -2.77 -3.10 -19.83
CA LEU A 444 -1.83 -3.61 -18.83
C LEU A 444 -0.99 -2.49 -18.24
N SER A 445 -0.99 -2.35 -16.91
CA SER A 445 0.03 -1.64 -16.14
C SER A 445 1.19 -2.57 -15.82
N THR A 446 2.41 -2.05 -15.94
CA THR A 446 3.66 -2.78 -15.63
C THR A 446 4.40 -2.06 -14.50
N PRO A 447 5.46 -2.64 -13.92
CA PRO A 447 6.30 -1.95 -12.95
C PRO A 447 6.83 -0.59 -13.44
N LEU A 448 7.10 -0.46 -14.75
CA LEU A 448 7.53 0.81 -15.35
C LEU A 448 6.41 1.87 -15.43
N THR A 449 5.14 1.45 -15.41
CA THR A 449 4.00 2.36 -15.31
C THR A 449 3.92 2.93 -13.90
N VAL A 450 4.06 2.07 -12.90
CA VAL A 450 4.08 2.46 -11.47
C VAL A 450 5.29 3.37 -11.18
N GLU A 451 6.50 3.01 -11.63
CA GLU A 451 7.69 3.85 -11.48
C GLU A 451 7.52 5.23 -12.11
N HIS A 452 6.84 5.31 -13.27
CA HIS A 452 6.60 6.58 -13.95
C HIS A 452 5.65 7.51 -13.19
N PHE A 453 4.52 6.99 -12.69
CA PHE A 453 3.47 7.80 -12.09
C PHE A 453 3.66 8.03 -10.59
N ASP A 454 4.02 7.00 -9.84
CA ASP A 454 4.18 7.06 -8.38
C ASP A 454 5.63 7.28 -7.93
N ALA A 455 6.60 7.25 -8.86
CA ALA A 455 8.03 7.30 -8.58
C ALA A 455 8.53 6.24 -7.60
N SER A 456 7.74 5.18 -7.37
CA SER A 456 8.14 4.06 -6.52
C SER A 456 9.43 3.43 -7.02
N ASP A 457 10.38 3.18 -6.11
CA ASP A 457 11.65 2.55 -6.49
C ASP A 457 11.39 1.15 -7.06
N ARG A 458 11.78 0.92 -8.33
CA ARG A 458 11.55 -0.32 -9.09
C ARG A 458 10.05 -0.71 -9.17
N GLY A 459 9.15 0.26 -9.24
CA GLY A 459 7.71 0.02 -9.31
C GLY A 459 7.13 -0.74 -8.11
N ALA A 460 7.78 -0.68 -6.94
CA ALA A 460 7.34 -1.36 -5.74
C ALA A 460 6.03 -0.77 -5.22
N ILE A 461 5.06 -1.63 -4.88
CA ILE A 461 3.71 -1.19 -4.47
C ILE A 461 3.53 -1.08 -2.96
N TYR A 462 4.42 -1.68 -2.14
CA TYR A 462 4.31 -1.72 -0.68
C TYR A 462 5.48 -1.07 0.07
N GLY A 463 6.33 -0.29 -0.62
CA GLY A 463 7.48 0.39 -0.01
C GLY A 463 8.54 -0.59 0.52
N ILE A 464 9.05 -0.35 1.72
CA ILE A 464 10.08 -1.20 2.34
C ILE A 464 9.50 -2.58 2.69
N PRO A 465 10.11 -3.69 2.20
CA PRO A 465 9.58 -5.04 2.41
C PRO A 465 9.55 -5.42 3.90
N CYS A 466 8.47 -6.10 4.31
CA CYS A 466 8.27 -6.57 5.68
C CYS A 466 8.95 -7.92 5.93
N ILE A 467 10.25 -7.98 5.71
CA ILE A 467 11.12 -9.11 6.05
C ILE A 467 11.57 -9.04 7.53
N PRO A 468 12.01 -10.14 8.16
CA PRO A 468 12.49 -10.14 9.54
C PRO A 468 13.61 -9.11 9.82
N ALA A 469 14.51 -8.88 8.87
CA ALA A 469 15.60 -7.92 8.98
C ALA A 469 15.14 -6.45 9.11
N ARG A 470 13.90 -6.12 8.70
CA ARG A 470 13.31 -4.78 8.83
C ARG A 470 13.35 -4.27 10.27
N PHE A 471 13.07 -5.14 11.23
CA PHE A 471 12.95 -4.77 12.65
C PHE A 471 14.27 -4.39 13.32
N ASP A 472 15.41 -4.69 12.70
CA ASP A 472 16.72 -4.35 13.20
C ASP A 472 17.28 -3.05 12.59
N ARG A 473 16.55 -2.41 11.67
CA ARG A 473 16.97 -1.20 10.96
C ARG A 473 16.54 0.06 11.70
N THR A 474 17.50 0.90 12.06
CA THR A 474 17.23 2.13 12.80
C THR A 474 16.90 3.33 11.92
N TRP A 475 17.07 3.19 10.59
CA TRP A 475 16.69 4.22 9.61
C TRP A 475 15.25 4.05 9.10
N ILE A 476 14.59 2.94 9.46
CA ILE A 476 13.17 2.73 9.17
C ILE A 476 12.35 3.31 10.31
N GLY A 477 11.58 4.35 10.02
CA GLY A 477 10.75 5.04 10.99
C GLY A 477 10.46 6.48 10.57
N ALA A 478 9.75 7.24 11.41
CA ALA A 478 9.36 8.60 11.10
C ALA A 478 10.49 9.61 11.31
N ARG A 479 11.39 9.36 12.26
CA ARG A 479 12.54 10.25 12.52
C ARG A 479 13.67 9.93 11.57
N THR A 480 14.26 10.98 10.97
CA THR A 480 15.48 10.84 10.16
C THR A 480 16.71 11.35 10.95
N PRO A 481 17.93 11.04 10.50
CA PRO A 481 19.15 11.63 11.07
C PRO A 481 19.31 13.13 10.76
N ILE A 482 18.47 13.69 9.87
CA ILE A 482 18.50 15.10 9.48
C ILE A 482 17.48 15.85 10.32
N LYS A 483 17.92 16.88 11.01
CA LYS A 483 17.02 17.71 11.82
C LYS A 483 15.94 18.35 10.94
N ASN A 484 14.70 18.38 11.43
CA ASN A 484 13.52 18.92 10.75
C ASN A 484 13.08 18.17 9.48
N LEU A 485 13.69 17.02 9.16
CA LEU A 485 13.23 16.10 8.14
C LEU A 485 12.60 14.86 8.79
N TYR A 486 11.39 14.53 8.37
CA TYR A 486 10.64 13.37 8.85
C TYR A 486 10.15 12.54 7.67
N LEU A 487 9.96 11.23 7.89
CA LEU A 487 9.25 10.35 6.96
C LEU A 487 7.82 10.14 7.44
N THR A 488 6.94 9.78 6.51
CA THR A 488 5.58 9.36 6.80
C THR A 488 5.14 8.22 5.87
N GLY A 489 3.90 7.76 5.98
CA GLY A 489 3.33 6.72 5.12
C GLY A 489 3.72 5.31 5.52
N ALA A 490 3.63 4.40 4.54
CA ALA A 490 3.77 2.95 4.73
C ALA A 490 5.12 2.54 5.34
N ASP A 491 6.20 3.23 4.98
CA ASP A 491 7.55 2.90 5.45
C ASP A 491 7.75 3.14 6.95
N THR A 492 6.91 4.00 7.57
CA THR A 492 7.07 4.40 8.96
C THR A 492 6.25 3.56 9.95
N PHE A 493 5.18 2.91 9.50
CA PHE A 493 4.30 2.13 10.37
C PHE A 493 4.06 0.72 9.80
N SER A 494 3.23 0.59 8.78
CA SER A 494 2.91 -0.65 8.09
C SER A 494 2.55 -0.36 6.64
N LEU A 495 2.62 -1.38 5.81
CA LEU A 495 2.21 -1.31 4.41
C LEU A 495 0.68 -1.16 4.26
N GLY A 496 0.25 -0.89 3.03
CA GLY A 496 -1.14 -0.69 2.67
C GLY A 496 -1.72 0.65 3.13
N ILE A 497 -2.95 0.91 2.74
CA ILE A 497 -3.62 2.21 2.98
C ILE A 497 -3.76 2.52 4.47
N MET A 498 -4.19 1.53 5.26
CA MET A 498 -4.32 1.69 6.70
C MET A 498 -2.98 1.92 7.39
N GLY A 499 -1.96 1.17 6.97
CA GLY A 499 -0.61 1.34 7.50
C GLY A 499 -0.02 2.70 7.18
N ALA A 500 -0.20 3.17 5.94
CA ALA A 500 0.27 4.49 5.51
C ALA A 500 -0.46 5.64 6.23
N MET A 501 -1.78 5.53 6.39
CA MET A 501 -2.59 6.48 7.17
C MET A 501 -2.11 6.55 8.63
N MET A 502 -1.93 5.40 9.29
CA MET A 502 -1.42 5.35 10.67
C MET A 502 0.03 5.84 10.79
N GLY A 503 0.84 5.68 9.73
CA GLY A 503 2.13 6.34 9.58
C GLY A 503 2.01 7.86 9.64
N GLY A 504 1.01 8.43 8.98
CA GLY A 504 0.68 9.86 9.04
C GLY A 504 0.29 10.31 10.45
N VAL A 505 -0.58 9.56 11.13
CA VAL A 505 -0.96 9.83 12.54
C VAL A 505 0.27 9.78 13.45
N LYS A 506 1.11 8.76 13.30
CA LYS A 506 2.35 8.59 14.06
C LYS A 506 3.30 9.76 13.86
N THR A 507 3.57 10.14 12.61
CA THR A 507 4.48 11.23 12.27
C THR A 507 3.97 12.56 12.81
N THR A 508 2.68 12.85 12.65
CA THR A 508 2.06 14.03 13.26
C THR A 508 2.21 14.02 14.79
N GLY A 509 2.02 12.85 15.41
CA GLY A 509 2.23 12.70 16.86
C GLY A 509 3.65 13.01 17.28
N ILE A 510 4.65 12.56 16.54
CA ILE A 510 6.09 12.82 16.81
C ILE A 510 6.41 14.31 16.68
N LEU A 511 5.86 15.00 15.68
CA LEU A 511 6.02 16.44 15.48
C LEU A 511 5.46 17.26 16.65
N ASN A 512 4.46 16.74 17.36
CA ASN A 512 3.79 17.42 18.46
C ASN A 512 4.17 16.91 19.87
N GLY A 513 5.33 16.25 19.99
CA GLY A 513 5.96 15.86 21.24
C GLY A 513 5.57 14.47 21.75
N SER A 514 6.11 14.09 22.91
CA SER A 514 6.10 12.72 23.45
C SER A 514 4.71 12.09 23.66
N PHE A 515 3.66 12.88 23.75
CA PHE A 515 2.27 12.40 23.90
C PHE A 515 1.36 12.80 22.72
N GLY A 516 1.94 13.38 21.65
CA GLY A 516 1.21 13.89 20.52
C GLY A 516 0.30 12.83 19.87
N PHE A 517 0.80 11.63 19.65
CA PHE A 517 0.02 10.50 19.10
C PHE A 517 -1.21 10.19 19.96
N PHE A 518 -1.03 10.05 21.27
CA PHE A 518 -2.14 9.70 22.17
C PHE A 518 -3.17 10.82 22.26
N LYS A 519 -2.74 12.08 22.20
CA LYS A 519 -3.66 13.23 22.15
C LYS A 519 -4.47 13.23 20.87
N ILE A 520 -3.83 13.00 19.72
CA ILE A 520 -4.50 12.89 18.42
C ILE A 520 -5.55 11.77 18.47
N MET A 521 -5.16 10.56 18.89
CA MET A 521 -6.06 9.44 18.96
C MET A 521 -7.22 9.68 19.93
N ALA A 522 -6.96 10.28 21.09
CA ALA A 522 -8.01 10.64 22.05
C ALA A 522 -9.00 11.66 21.48
N THR A 523 -8.53 12.61 20.67
CA THR A 523 -9.40 13.58 19.98
C THR A 523 -10.27 12.89 18.92
N ILE A 524 -9.65 12.06 18.07
CA ILE A 524 -10.35 11.32 17.02
C ILE A 524 -11.43 10.37 17.59
N MET A 525 -11.14 9.70 18.70
CA MET A 525 -12.06 8.73 19.29
C MET A 525 -13.19 9.37 20.12
N ARG A 526 -13.16 10.68 20.37
CA ARG A 526 -14.21 11.44 21.07
C ARG A 526 -15.19 12.12 20.12
N GLY A 527 -14.77 12.44 18.91
CA GLY A 527 -15.61 13.02 17.87
C GLY A 527 -16.28 11.97 17.02
#